data_c79bd4cee2fa7d2394bd0c30b695c94d
#
_entry.id   c79bd4cee2fa7d2394bd0c30b695c94d
#
_cell.length_a   1.000
_cell.length_b   1.000
_cell.length_c   1.000
_cell.angle_alpha   90.00
_cell.angle_beta   90.00
_cell.angle_gamma   90.00
#
_symmetry.space_group_name_H-M   'P 1'
#
loop_
_entity.id
_entity.type
_entity.pdbx_description
1 polymer ?
#
loop_
_entity_poly.entity_id
_entity_poly.type
_entity_poly.pdbx_seq_one_letter_code
_entity_poly.pdbx_strand_id
1 'polypeptide(L)'
;MGIRYEDSHLADQKEFTEPVALSSPRHIDLPLARSAFVTGFDLVALRARCTANLRRQGRQVKQVTEEKSAICTVSFGGRARCSSRDVRLPCAAMRGGRTYVLAAALLGAAGLLTLAGVGDRAGFPDWQAFVLGVVQGATELLPISSSGHLVLVPWLGDWTYLEQHDDFNHTFDVALHLGTMLAVGGYFLHDLVAMVRAFVRTLHTRRLETPDERLAWIVLIATIPAGVVGLALEDTITAHLGEPWQIAILLAVFAGLLWLVDRRPATREAHELSLKEGLAVGFAQALALAPGVSRSGITISAGRLFRLDRDAAARLSFLLLVPTVLGAVLLKGLQDVVLGDLPAGWKGPFLVGVLSAWGTGLLAIEWLLGYVRQHTYGLFVVYRLVAAAIIVLLIVTGARAATF
;
A
#
# COMPACT_ATOMS: atom_id res chain seq x y z
N MET A 1 26.23 -69.45 5.15
CA MET A 1 26.07 -69.56 3.67
C MET A 1 26.12 -68.11 3.20
N GLY A 2 27.17 -67.55 2.86
CA GLY A 2 28.34 -67.76 2.10
C GLY A 2 28.04 -67.76 0.61
N ILE A 3 28.35 -66.64 -0.09
CA ILE A 3 29.10 -66.67 -1.36
C ILE A 3 29.46 -65.24 -1.70
N ARG A 4 30.78 -65.02 -1.82
CA ARG A 4 31.53 -64.00 -2.51
C ARG A 4 31.43 -64.15 -4.02
N TYR A 5 31.69 -63.09 -4.76
CA TYR A 5 32.62 -63.00 -5.94
C TYR A 5 32.64 -61.51 -6.33
N GLU A 6 33.73 -60.78 -6.19
CA GLU A 6 34.99 -60.71 -6.93
C GLU A 6 34.86 -60.04 -8.31
N ASP A 7 35.48 -58.88 -8.34
CA ASP A 7 36.46 -58.27 -9.28
C ASP A 7 36.27 -58.41 -10.77
N SER A 8 36.35 -57.30 -11.48
CA SER A 8 37.54 -57.00 -12.29
C SER A 8 37.36 -55.77 -13.24
N HIS A 9 38.42 -55.00 -13.19
CA HIS A 9 39.14 -54.28 -14.27
C HIS A 9 38.60 -52.92 -14.74
N LEU A 10 39.41 -51.91 -14.35
CA LEU A 10 40.39 -51.15 -15.17
C LEU A 10 39.72 -50.15 -16.12
N ALA A 11 40.08 -48.94 -16.25
CA ALA A 11 41.31 -48.17 -16.10
C ALA A 11 40.99 -46.67 -16.29
N ASP A 12 41.74 -45.89 -15.61
CA ASP A 12 42.40 -44.68 -16.10
C ASP A 12 41.55 -43.61 -16.81
N GLN A 13 41.23 -42.55 -16.11
CA GLN A 13 41.55 -41.19 -16.57
C GLN A 13 41.58 -40.26 -15.38
N LYS A 14 42.81 -39.96 -14.94
CA LYS A 14 43.12 -38.78 -14.15
C LYS A 14 42.98 -37.56 -15.02
N GLU A 15 41.96 -36.73 -14.78
CA GLU A 15 42.06 -35.33 -15.15
C GLU A 15 42.06 -34.49 -13.90
N PHE A 16 43.22 -33.91 -13.65
CA PHE A 16 43.50 -32.88 -12.70
C PHE A 16 42.63 -31.67 -13.02
N THR A 17 41.68 -31.35 -12.18
CA THR A 17 41.13 -29.99 -12.09
C THR A 17 41.62 -29.41 -10.76
N GLU A 18 42.74 -28.72 -10.81
CA GLU A 18 43.11 -27.77 -9.76
C GLU A 18 42.01 -26.72 -9.58
N PRO A 19 41.63 -26.37 -8.35
CA PRO A 19 40.80 -25.23 -8.11
C PRO A 19 41.58 -23.96 -8.42
N VAL A 20 41.24 -23.28 -9.51
CA VAL A 20 41.74 -21.92 -9.78
C VAL A 20 41.34 -21.03 -8.62
N ALA A 21 42.31 -20.68 -7.81
CA ALA A 21 42.17 -19.66 -6.79
C ALA A 21 41.70 -18.35 -7.45
N LEU A 22 40.47 -17.98 -7.25
CA LEU A 22 39.94 -16.68 -7.64
C LEU A 22 40.68 -15.63 -6.83
N SER A 23 41.58 -14.93 -7.50
CA SER A 23 42.26 -13.75 -6.99
C SER A 23 41.23 -12.74 -6.44
N SER A 24 41.54 -12.23 -5.27
CA SER A 24 40.79 -11.22 -4.51
C SER A 24 40.22 -10.10 -5.39
N PRO A 25 38.98 -9.65 -5.12
CA PRO A 25 38.40 -8.56 -5.87
C PRO A 25 39.22 -7.26 -5.65
N ARG A 26 39.68 -6.68 -6.75
CA ARG A 26 40.38 -5.39 -6.71
C ARG A 26 39.36 -4.29 -6.42
N HIS A 27 39.64 -3.50 -5.40
CA HIS A 27 38.87 -2.31 -5.03
C HIS A 27 39.15 -1.18 -6.03
N ILE A 28 38.12 -0.50 -6.45
CA ILE A 28 38.20 0.74 -7.24
C ILE A 28 37.80 1.87 -6.27
N ASP A 29 38.77 2.66 -5.88
CA ASP A 29 38.56 3.86 -5.06
C ASP A 29 38.16 5.02 -5.96
N LEU A 30 36.93 5.51 -5.76
CA LEU A 30 36.42 6.75 -6.36
C LEU A 30 36.30 7.80 -5.25
N PRO A 31 36.96 8.96 -5.37
CA PRO A 31 36.78 10.04 -4.41
C PRO A 31 35.41 10.67 -4.60
N LEU A 32 34.49 10.40 -3.68
CA LEU A 32 33.20 11.08 -3.59
C LEU A 32 33.30 12.17 -2.53
N ALA A 33 33.07 13.40 -2.96
CA ALA A 33 32.95 14.57 -2.11
C ALA A 33 31.82 14.39 -1.09
N ARG A 34 32.04 14.86 0.12
CA ARG A 34 31.10 14.85 1.22
C ARG A 34 29.86 15.67 0.86
N SER A 35 28.70 15.07 1.13
CA SER A 35 27.37 15.71 1.15
C SER A 35 26.98 16.56 -0.08
N ALA A 36 26.39 15.90 -1.09
CA ALA A 36 25.50 16.59 -2.03
C ALA A 36 24.37 15.64 -2.42
N PHE A 37 23.18 16.16 -2.51
CA PHE A 37 22.02 15.52 -3.10
C PHE A 37 22.38 15.07 -4.52
N VAL A 38 22.40 13.76 -4.77
CA VAL A 38 22.70 13.20 -6.10
C VAL A 38 21.48 13.47 -6.99
N THR A 39 21.60 14.39 -7.93
CA THR A 39 20.57 14.67 -8.92
C THR A 39 20.57 13.58 -10.01
N GLY A 40 19.44 13.44 -10.73
CA GLY A 40 19.29 12.39 -11.76
C GLY A 40 20.33 12.47 -12.90
N PHE A 41 21.02 13.60 -13.09
CA PHE A 41 22.12 13.79 -14.04
C PHE A 41 23.40 13.05 -13.61
N ASP A 42 23.67 12.96 -12.31
CA ASP A 42 24.87 12.31 -11.79
C ASP A 42 24.81 10.77 -11.94
N LEU A 43 23.61 10.20 -11.92
CA LEU A 43 23.41 8.76 -12.13
C LEU A 43 23.69 8.32 -13.56
N VAL A 44 23.36 9.16 -14.55
CA VAL A 44 23.66 8.89 -15.97
C VAL A 44 25.18 8.97 -16.21
N ALA A 45 25.85 9.95 -15.61
CA ALA A 45 27.30 10.09 -15.67
C ALA A 45 28.04 8.93 -14.98
N LEU A 46 27.50 8.43 -13.84
CA LEU A 46 28.05 7.27 -13.13
C LEU A 46 27.91 5.99 -13.97
N ARG A 47 26.77 5.82 -14.63
CA ARG A 47 26.50 4.69 -15.54
C ARG A 47 27.43 4.69 -16.75
N ALA A 48 27.67 5.85 -17.35
CA ALA A 48 28.59 6.00 -18.47
C ALA A 48 30.05 5.68 -18.07
N ARG A 49 30.47 6.10 -16.87
CA ARG A 49 31.82 5.80 -16.32
C ARG A 49 32.01 4.34 -15.96
N CYS A 50 31.01 3.67 -15.37
CA CYS A 50 31.05 2.23 -15.08
C CYS A 50 31.16 1.39 -16.36
N THR A 51 30.36 1.72 -17.40
CA THR A 51 30.40 1.02 -18.70
C THR A 51 31.72 1.26 -19.46
N ALA A 52 32.28 2.46 -19.39
CA ALA A 52 33.57 2.79 -20.00
C ALA A 52 34.75 2.03 -19.34
N ASN A 53 34.68 1.86 -18.02
CA ASN A 53 35.71 1.16 -17.26
C ASN A 53 35.69 -0.37 -17.50
N LEU A 54 34.50 -0.96 -17.63
CA LEU A 54 34.32 -2.37 -17.98
C LEU A 54 34.82 -2.67 -19.41
N ARG A 55 34.68 -1.74 -20.36
CA ARG A 55 35.23 -1.85 -21.72
C ARG A 55 36.76 -1.77 -21.74
N ARG A 56 37.37 -0.96 -20.89
CA ARG A 56 38.85 -0.84 -20.78
C ARG A 56 39.52 -2.09 -20.20
N GLN A 57 38.79 -2.94 -19.47
CA GLN A 57 39.32 -4.16 -18.87
C GLN A 57 39.28 -5.38 -19.80
N GLY A 58 39.04 -5.22 -21.10
CA GLY A 58 39.16 -6.27 -22.11
C GLY A 58 38.18 -7.45 -21.99
N ARG A 59 37.15 -7.33 -21.16
CA ARG A 59 36.09 -8.35 -21.07
C ARG A 59 35.13 -8.12 -22.25
N GLN A 60 35.05 -9.11 -23.13
CA GLN A 60 34.08 -9.13 -24.22
C GLN A 60 32.68 -8.98 -23.64
N VAL A 61 32.09 -7.80 -23.77
CA VAL A 61 30.68 -7.52 -23.52
C VAL A 61 29.92 -7.99 -24.77
N LYS A 62 29.95 -9.30 -25.03
CA LYS A 62 29.02 -9.92 -25.96
C LYS A 62 27.79 -10.31 -25.16
N GLN A 63 26.69 -9.68 -25.50
CA GLN A 63 25.31 -10.01 -25.07
C GLN A 63 25.01 -9.86 -23.57
N VAL A 64 24.98 -8.63 -23.07
CA VAL A 64 24.16 -8.22 -21.93
C VAL A 64 23.23 -7.09 -22.41
N THR A 65 22.63 -7.29 -23.53
CA THR A 65 21.43 -6.61 -23.99
C THR A 65 20.34 -7.67 -23.86
N GLU A 66 19.62 -7.59 -22.82
CA GLU A 66 18.20 -7.84 -22.65
C GLU A 66 17.76 -8.33 -21.27
N GLU A 67 18.60 -8.88 -20.38
CA GLU A 67 17.98 -9.47 -19.19
C GLU A 67 18.66 -9.31 -17.81
N LYS A 68 19.78 -8.63 -17.65
CA LYS A 68 20.37 -8.51 -16.28
C LYS A 68 21.03 -7.16 -16.01
N SER A 69 20.36 -6.29 -15.27
CA SER A 69 20.89 -5.05 -14.71
C SER A 69 21.77 -5.34 -13.49
N ALA A 70 22.98 -4.72 -13.37
CA ALA A 70 23.95 -4.88 -12.26
C ALA A 70 23.69 -3.92 -11.10
N ILE A 71 23.60 -4.37 -9.86
CA ILE A 71 23.50 -3.53 -8.66
C ILE A 71 24.88 -3.12 -8.18
N CYS A 72 25.09 -1.82 -8.02
CA CYS A 72 26.15 -1.28 -7.20
C CYS A 72 25.58 -0.85 -5.85
N THR A 73 25.89 -1.53 -4.77
CA THR A 73 25.57 -1.08 -3.42
C THR A 73 26.70 -0.23 -2.89
N VAL A 74 26.37 0.97 -2.41
CA VAL A 74 27.31 1.85 -1.69
C VAL A 74 27.08 1.62 -0.20
N SER A 75 28.07 1.07 0.50
CA SER A 75 27.99 0.94 1.96
C SER A 75 28.52 2.21 2.63
N PHE A 76 28.05 2.49 3.83
CA PHE A 76 28.55 3.56 4.70
C PHE A 76 30.07 3.40 4.90
N GLY A 77 30.87 4.25 4.27
CA GLY A 77 32.33 4.17 4.25
C GLY A 77 32.97 4.40 2.88
N GLY A 78 32.19 4.72 1.84
CA GLY A 78 32.70 5.20 0.55
C GLY A 78 33.25 4.14 -0.41
N ARG A 79 32.98 2.84 -0.20
CA ARG A 79 33.44 1.76 -1.10
C ARG A 79 32.23 1.13 -1.83
N ALA A 80 32.28 1.08 -3.15
CA ALA A 80 31.27 0.44 -3.98
C ALA A 80 31.67 -1.01 -4.28
N ARG A 81 30.78 -1.99 -3.99
CA ARG A 81 30.94 -3.39 -4.44
C ARG A 81 29.91 -3.67 -5.53
N CYS A 82 30.38 -4.16 -6.67
CA CYS A 82 29.51 -4.68 -7.73
C CYS A 82 29.49 -6.21 -7.65
N SER A 83 28.31 -6.80 -7.43
CA SER A 83 28.10 -8.24 -7.46
C SER A 83 27.20 -8.60 -8.64
N SER A 84 27.53 -9.68 -9.35
CA SER A 84 26.82 -10.14 -10.54
C SER A 84 25.61 -11.04 -10.24
N ARG A 85 25.21 -11.21 -8.96
CA ARG A 85 24.17 -12.17 -8.58
C ARG A 85 22.81 -11.58 -8.22
N ASP A 86 22.73 -10.28 -7.89
CA ASP A 86 21.45 -9.68 -7.58
C ASP A 86 21.32 -8.30 -8.21
N VAL A 87 20.60 -8.27 -9.32
CA VAL A 87 20.42 -7.05 -10.07
C VAL A 87 18.97 -6.71 -10.14
N ARG A 88 18.54 -5.98 -9.13
CA ARG A 88 17.35 -5.13 -9.25
C ARG A 88 17.76 -3.71 -8.85
N LEU A 89 18.06 -2.86 -9.84
CA LEU A 89 18.02 -1.42 -9.59
C LEU A 89 16.59 -1.06 -9.20
N PRO A 90 16.38 -0.36 -8.09
CA PRO A 90 15.04 0.05 -7.76
C PRO A 90 14.58 1.09 -8.80
N CYS A 91 13.66 0.70 -9.67
CA CYS A 91 12.72 1.63 -10.30
C CYS A 91 12.03 2.55 -9.26
N ALA A 92 12.16 2.24 -7.97
CA ALA A 92 11.63 2.97 -6.84
C ALA A 92 12.15 4.42 -6.77
N ALA A 93 13.44 4.67 -6.99
CA ALA A 93 13.98 6.04 -6.89
C ALA A 93 13.48 6.98 -8.00
N MET A 94 13.19 6.44 -9.20
CA MET A 94 12.61 7.24 -10.28
C MET A 94 11.08 7.37 -10.16
N ARG A 95 10.41 6.45 -9.47
CA ARG A 95 8.98 6.55 -9.18
C ARG A 95 8.71 7.64 -8.14
N GLY A 96 9.50 7.73 -7.06
CA GLY A 96 9.30 8.70 -5.98
C GLY A 96 9.19 10.15 -6.50
N GLY A 97 10.12 10.60 -7.35
CA GLY A 97 10.09 11.97 -7.88
C GLY A 97 8.80 12.31 -8.62
N ARG A 98 8.29 11.42 -9.48
CA ARG A 98 7.03 11.62 -10.21
C ARG A 98 5.82 11.60 -9.29
N THR A 99 5.83 10.72 -8.29
CA THR A 99 4.76 10.62 -7.28
C THR A 99 4.63 11.92 -6.49
N TYR A 100 5.73 12.49 -6.02
CA TYR A 100 5.71 13.77 -5.28
C TYR A 100 5.25 14.94 -6.14
N VAL A 101 5.67 15.02 -7.41
CA VAL A 101 5.23 16.09 -8.34
C VAL A 101 3.72 15.98 -8.59
N LEU A 102 3.22 14.79 -8.86
CA LEU A 102 1.78 14.58 -9.08
C LEU A 102 0.98 14.89 -7.81
N ALA A 103 1.42 14.42 -6.65
CA ALA A 103 0.77 14.70 -5.37
C ALA A 103 0.72 16.21 -5.09
N ALA A 104 1.82 16.93 -5.29
CA ALA A 104 1.86 18.37 -5.12
C ALA A 104 0.93 19.10 -6.09
N ALA A 105 0.85 18.67 -7.36
CA ALA A 105 -0.07 19.24 -8.34
C ALA A 105 -1.54 19.01 -7.95
N LEU A 106 -1.90 17.82 -7.49
CA LEU A 106 -3.26 17.50 -7.06
C LEU A 106 -3.67 18.29 -5.82
N LEU A 107 -2.80 18.35 -4.80
CA LEU A 107 -3.05 19.12 -3.59
C LEU A 107 -3.09 20.63 -3.88
N GLY A 108 -2.23 21.11 -4.76
CA GLY A 108 -2.27 22.51 -5.22
C GLY A 108 -3.56 22.85 -5.96
N ALA A 109 -4.03 21.97 -6.85
CA ALA A 109 -5.30 22.14 -7.54
C ALA A 109 -6.49 22.13 -6.58
N ALA A 110 -6.53 21.19 -5.64
CA ALA A 110 -7.57 21.14 -4.60
C ALA A 110 -7.57 22.42 -3.76
N GLY A 111 -6.41 22.88 -3.31
CA GLY A 111 -6.28 24.15 -2.55
C GLY A 111 -6.72 25.38 -3.33
N LEU A 112 -6.41 25.47 -4.63
CA LEU A 112 -6.86 26.57 -5.48
C LEU A 112 -8.38 26.56 -5.66
N LEU A 113 -8.99 25.39 -5.85
CA LEU A 113 -10.45 25.23 -5.95
C LEU A 113 -11.13 25.64 -4.63
N THR A 114 -10.57 25.25 -3.49
CA THR A 114 -11.04 25.67 -2.15
C THR A 114 -11.00 27.19 -2.00
N LEU A 115 -9.89 27.84 -2.40
CA LEU A 115 -9.77 29.30 -2.34
C LEU A 115 -10.72 30.03 -3.32
N ALA A 116 -11.08 29.38 -4.42
CA ALA A 116 -12.04 29.89 -5.38
C ALA A 116 -13.51 29.74 -4.95
N GLY A 117 -13.80 29.02 -3.87
CA GLY A 117 -15.15 28.81 -3.34
C GLY A 117 -16.07 28.07 -4.30
N VAL A 118 -15.54 27.06 -5.01
CA VAL A 118 -16.27 26.37 -6.09
C VAL A 118 -17.49 25.61 -5.56
N GLY A 119 -17.48 25.21 -4.26
CA GLY A 119 -18.49 24.39 -3.63
C GLY A 119 -19.39 25.06 -2.60
N ASP A 120 -19.18 26.35 -2.28
CA ASP A 120 -19.95 27.07 -1.26
C ASP A 120 -21.48 27.09 -1.49
N ARG A 121 -21.94 26.64 -2.67
CA ARG A 121 -23.35 26.57 -3.03
C ARG A 121 -24.09 25.35 -2.44
N ALA A 122 -23.36 24.33 -1.96
CA ALA A 122 -23.98 23.12 -1.39
C ALA A 122 -24.26 23.25 0.12
N GLY A 123 -23.84 24.35 0.76
CA GLY A 123 -23.92 24.50 2.22
C GLY A 123 -22.81 23.75 2.97
N PHE A 124 -22.00 22.92 2.28
CA PHE A 124 -20.83 22.23 2.81
C PHE A 124 -19.57 22.97 2.35
N PRO A 125 -18.76 23.53 3.28
CA PRO A 125 -17.62 24.36 2.93
C PRO A 125 -16.50 23.56 2.24
N ASP A 126 -15.95 24.08 1.14
CA ASP A 126 -14.83 23.46 0.41
C ASP A 126 -13.61 23.16 1.26
N TRP A 127 -13.32 24.01 2.27
CA TRP A 127 -12.19 23.76 3.17
C TRP A 127 -12.40 22.51 4.05
N GLN A 128 -13.63 22.20 4.46
CA GLN A 128 -13.94 20.96 5.17
C GLN A 128 -13.76 19.77 4.25
N ALA A 129 -14.21 19.86 3.00
CA ALA A 129 -13.98 18.85 1.98
C ALA A 129 -12.47 18.63 1.72
N PHE A 130 -11.68 19.70 1.67
CA PHE A 130 -10.23 19.62 1.52
C PHE A 130 -9.60 18.89 2.72
N VAL A 131 -9.95 19.28 3.95
CA VAL A 131 -9.42 18.67 5.16
C VAL A 131 -9.78 17.18 5.22
N LEU A 132 -11.06 16.82 4.98
CA LEU A 132 -11.49 15.42 4.99
C LEU A 132 -10.81 14.62 3.88
N GLY A 133 -10.59 15.20 2.70
CA GLY A 133 -9.83 14.56 1.65
C GLY A 133 -8.37 14.29 2.04
N VAL A 134 -7.70 15.25 2.69
CA VAL A 134 -6.33 15.04 3.24
C VAL A 134 -6.33 13.95 4.30
N VAL A 135 -7.30 14.00 5.22
CA VAL A 135 -7.46 12.98 6.27
C VAL A 135 -7.68 11.60 5.64
N GLN A 136 -8.61 11.48 4.70
CA GLN A 136 -8.88 10.22 4.01
C GLN A 136 -7.64 9.69 3.31
N GLY A 137 -6.97 10.51 2.50
CA GLY A 137 -5.77 10.10 1.77
C GLY A 137 -4.65 9.61 2.66
N ALA A 138 -4.43 10.26 3.80
CA ALA A 138 -3.43 9.85 4.77
C ALA A 138 -3.85 8.56 5.51
N THR A 139 -5.10 8.50 6.00
CA THR A 139 -5.51 7.49 6.98
C THR A 139 -6.02 6.20 6.34
N GLU A 140 -6.48 6.21 5.10
CA GLU A 140 -6.97 5.02 4.39
C GLU A 140 -5.89 3.98 4.17
N LEU A 141 -4.70 4.43 3.82
CA LEU A 141 -3.57 3.57 3.48
C LEU A 141 -2.73 3.19 4.69
N LEU A 142 -2.71 4.07 5.69
CA LEU A 142 -2.05 3.80 6.97
C LEU A 142 -2.96 2.92 7.86
N PRO A 143 -2.40 2.01 8.67
CA PRO A 143 -3.21 1.13 9.50
C PRO A 143 -3.75 1.85 10.76
N ILE A 144 -4.48 2.98 10.57
CA ILE A 144 -4.98 3.86 11.66
C ILE A 144 -6.47 4.16 11.61
N SER A 145 -7.21 3.62 10.63
CA SER A 145 -8.67 3.75 10.46
C SER A 145 -9.15 5.09 9.87
N SER A 146 -9.29 5.13 8.56
CA SER A 146 -9.86 6.28 7.84
C SER A 146 -11.31 6.57 8.24
N SER A 147 -12.17 5.55 8.27
CA SER A 147 -13.57 5.68 8.68
C SER A 147 -13.72 6.26 10.08
N GLY A 148 -12.86 5.83 11.03
CA GLY A 148 -12.84 6.46 12.35
C GLY A 148 -12.45 7.93 12.30
N HIS A 149 -11.49 8.32 11.47
CA HIS A 149 -11.06 9.73 11.38
C HIS A 149 -12.07 10.60 10.65
N LEU A 150 -12.76 10.08 9.62
CA LEU A 150 -13.82 10.83 8.93
C LEU A 150 -15.00 11.15 9.85
N VAL A 151 -15.25 10.31 10.86
CA VAL A 151 -16.21 10.58 11.94
C VAL A 151 -15.63 11.53 12.98
N LEU A 152 -14.41 11.27 13.46
CA LEU A 152 -13.82 11.99 14.57
C LEU A 152 -13.43 13.44 14.24
N VAL A 153 -13.03 13.74 13.01
CA VAL A 153 -12.62 15.09 12.62
C VAL A 153 -13.83 16.06 12.63
N PRO A 154 -14.98 15.74 12.03
CA PRO A 154 -16.21 16.54 12.19
C PRO A 154 -16.65 16.64 13.64
N TRP A 155 -16.65 15.54 14.40
CA TRP A 155 -17.01 15.52 15.81
C TRP A 155 -16.12 16.46 16.67
N LEU A 156 -14.82 16.48 16.43
CA LEU A 156 -13.89 17.40 17.10
C LEU A 156 -14.11 18.86 16.70
N GLY A 157 -14.51 19.09 15.45
CA GLY A 157 -14.68 20.41 14.87
C GLY A 157 -16.08 21.00 15.03
N ASP A 158 -17.05 20.28 15.63
CA ASP A 158 -18.47 20.63 15.62
C ASP A 158 -19.04 20.89 14.22
N TRP A 159 -18.69 20.02 13.24
CA TRP A 159 -19.14 20.16 11.86
C TRP A 159 -20.48 19.46 11.67
N THR A 160 -21.55 20.14 11.91
CA THR A 160 -22.90 19.58 11.96
C THR A 160 -23.53 19.29 10.59
N TYR A 161 -22.96 19.81 9.50
CA TYR A 161 -23.54 19.62 8.17
C TYR A 161 -23.64 18.15 7.78
N LEU A 162 -22.58 17.38 8.00
CA LEU A 162 -22.52 15.95 7.63
C LEU A 162 -23.48 15.10 8.47
N GLU A 163 -23.66 15.45 9.75
CA GLU A 163 -24.61 14.78 10.65
C GLU A 163 -26.07 15.03 10.25
N GLN A 164 -26.36 16.20 9.68
CA GLN A 164 -27.70 16.59 9.26
C GLN A 164 -28.07 16.11 7.85
N HIS A 165 -27.09 15.58 7.09
CA HIS A 165 -27.26 15.19 5.70
C HIS A 165 -26.60 13.83 5.45
N ASP A 166 -27.17 12.77 6.03
CA ASP A 166 -26.61 11.41 5.99
C ASP A 166 -26.33 10.89 4.56
N ASP A 167 -27.29 11.07 3.64
CA ASP A 167 -27.11 10.62 2.26
C ASP A 167 -25.94 11.33 1.56
N PHE A 168 -25.79 12.64 1.81
CA PHE A 168 -24.64 13.39 1.31
C PHE A 168 -23.35 12.90 1.91
N ASN A 169 -23.31 12.65 3.24
CA ASN A 169 -22.15 12.19 3.97
C ASN A 169 -21.68 10.83 3.42
N HIS A 170 -22.59 9.85 3.28
CA HIS A 170 -22.24 8.53 2.75
C HIS A 170 -21.68 8.59 1.33
N THR A 171 -22.32 9.39 0.46
CA THR A 171 -21.86 9.54 -0.93
C THR A 171 -20.53 10.29 -1.01
N PHE A 172 -20.34 11.30 -0.15
CA PHE A 172 -19.08 12.04 -0.05
C PHE A 172 -17.94 11.16 0.44
N ASP A 173 -18.15 10.29 1.44
CA ASP A 173 -17.18 9.32 1.91
C ASP A 173 -16.73 8.38 0.79
N VAL A 174 -17.69 7.87 -0.01
CA VAL A 174 -17.36 7.04 -1.18
C VAL A 174 -16.56 7.82 -2.22
N ALA A 175 -16.85 9.11 -2.43
CA ALA A 175 -16.05 9.95 -3.30
C ALA A 175 -14.61 10.14 -2.77
N LEU A 176 -14.42 10.31 -1.47
CA LEU A 176 -13.10 10.36 -0.86
C LEU A 176 -12.32 9.04 -1.07
N HIS A 177 -13.00 7.89 -0.93
CA HIS A 177 -12.42 6.57 -1.23
C HIS A 177 -12.06 6.42 -2.71
N LEU A 178 -12.81 7.01 -3.65
CA LEU A 178 -12.42 7.09 -5.06
C LEU A 178 -11.05 7.78 -5.21
N GLY A 179 -10.81 8.88 -4.49
CA GLY A 179 -9.52 9.57 -4.50
C GLY A 179 -8.37 8.66 -4.10
N THR A 180 -8.51 7.91 -3.00
CA THR A 180 -7.48 6.94 -2.55
C THR A 180 -7.36 5.73 -3.47
N MET A 181 -8.46 5.27 -4.07
CA MET A 181 -8.43 4.23 -5.11
C MET A 181 -7.65 4.68 -6.34
N LEU A 182 -7.81 5.93 -6.78
CA LEU A 182 -7.01 6.51 -7.87
C LEU A 182 -5.52 6.59 -7.51
N ALA A 183 -5.18 6.89 -6.25
CA ALA A 183 -3.80 6.86 -5.78
C ALA A 183 -3.19 5.46 -5.90
N VAL A 184 -3.87 4.44 -5.37
CA VAL A 184 -3.42 3.04 -5.44
C VAL A 184 -3.40 2.56 -6.89
N GLY A 185 -4.46 2.83 -7.66
CA GLY A 185 -4.58 2.44 -9.06
C GLY A 185 -3.46 3.01 -9.91
N GLY A 186 -3.12 4.29 -9.73
CA GLY A 186 -2.01 4.94 -10.43
C GLY A 186 -0.64 4.42 -9.99
N TYR A 187 -0.44 4.22 -8.70
CA TYR A 187 0.83 3.74 -8.14
C TYR A 187 1.13 2.28 -8.54
N PHE A 188 0.12 1.41 -8.48
CA PHE A 188 0.23 -0.02 -8.79
C PHE A 188 -0.32 -0.39 -10.18
N LEU A 189 -0.44 0.57 -11.10
CA LEU A 189 -1.05 0.34 -12.41
C LEU A 189 -0.45 -0.85 -13.16
N HIS A 190 0.87 -1.01 -13.10
CA HIS A 190 1.58 -2.13 -13.74
C HIS A 190 1.18 -3.48 -13.13
N ASP A 191 1.15 -3.53 -11.79
CA ASP A 191 0.81 -4.74 -11.05
C ASP A 191 -0.66 -5.12 -11.28
N LEU A 192 -1.56 -4.12 -11.27
CA LEU A 192 -2.99 -4.31 -11.56
C LEU A 192 -3.24 -4.81 -12.99
N VAL A 193 -2.56 -4.22 -13.98
CA VAL A 193 -2.68 -4.66 -15.38
C VAL A 193 -2.13 -6.08 -15.54
N ALA A 194 -1.01 -6.42 -14.89
CA ALA A 194 -0.46 -7.77 -14.89
C ALA A 194 -1.45 -8.77 -14.28
N MET A 195 -2.05 -8.43 -13.12
CA MET A 195 -3.05 -9.26 -12.45
C MET A 195 -4.31 -9.47 -13.30
N VAL A 196 -4.83 -8.41 -13.96
CA VAL A 196 -6.01 -8.53 -14.83
C VAL A 196 -5.70 -9.45 -16.03
N ARG A 197 -4.54 -9.29 -16.67
CA ARG A 197 -4.11 -10.17 -17.76
C ARG A 197 -3.93 -11.61 -17.29
N ALA A 198 -3.32 -11.80 -16.13
CA ALA A 198 -3.13 -13.10 -15.51
C ALA A 198 -4.48 -13.77 -15.19
N PHE A 199 -5.42 -13.02 -14.63
CA PHE A 199 -6.79 -13.49 -14.37
C PHE A 199 -7.48 -13.96 -15.64
N VAL A 200 -7.50 -13.13 -16.70
CA VAL A 200 -8.10 -13.49 -18.00
C VAL A 200 -7.45 -14.75 -18.58
N ARG A 201 -6.11 -14.87 -18.47
CA ARG A 201 -5.38 -16.05 -18.89
C ARG A 201 -5.84 -17.31 -18.16
N THR A 202 -6.06 -17.24 -16.83
CA THR A 202 -6.51 -18.40 -16.05
C THR A 202 -7.90 -18.88 -16.44
N LEU A 203 -8.79 -17.98 -16.87
CA LEU A 203 -10.11 -18.36 -17.37
C LEU A 203 -10.02 -19.22 -18.64
N HIS A 204 -9.02 -18.97 -19.50
CA HIS A 204 -8.78 -19.74 -20.72
C HIS A 204 -8.01 -21.03 -20.43
N THR A 205 -6.92 -20.95 -19.65
CA THR A 205 -6.03 -22.10 -19.41
C THR A 205 -6.54 -23.04 -18.31
N ARG A 206 -7.40 -22.55 -17.41
CA ARG A 206 -7.89 -23.23 -16.21
C ARG A 206 -6.77 -23.73 -15.29
N ARG A 207 -5.63 -23.04 -15.29
CA ARG A 207 -4.43 -23.36 -14.49
C ARG A 207 -3.93 -22.14 -13.77
N LEU A 208 -3.30 -22.35 -12.61
CA LEU A 208 -2.61 -21.32 -11.82
C LEU A 208 -1.12 -21.62 -11.84
N GLU A 209 -0.42 -21.08 -12.83
CA GLU A 209 1.00 -21.40 -13.09
C GLU A 209 1.94 -20.27 -12.61
N THR A 210 1.46 -19.02 -12.60
CA THR A 210 2.29 -17.86 -12.29
C THR A 210 1.93 -17.20 -10.94
N PRO A 211 2.87 -16.48 -10.29
CA PRO A 211 2.59 -15.68 -9.09
C PRO A 211 1.46 -14.67 -9.29
N ASP A 212 1.42 -13.97 -10.43
CA ASP A 212 0.41 -12.96 -10.72
C ASP A 212 -1.00 -13.58 -10.85
N GLU A 213 -1.11 -14.78 -11.44
CA GLU A 213 -2.37 -15.52 -11.54
C GLU A 213 -2.90 -15.88 -10.15
N ARG A 214 -2.02 -16.36 -9.27
CA ARG A 214 -2.38 -16.70 -7.90
C ARG A 214 -2.79 -15.47 -7.10
N LEU A 215 -2.02 -14.38 -7.21
CA LEU A 215 -2.29 -13.12 -6.53
C LEU A 215 -3.63 -12.51 -6.99
N ALA A 216 -3.94 -12.56 -8.27
CA ALA A 216 -5.22 -12.09 -8.81
C ALA A 216 -6.41 -12.83 -8.18
N TRP A 217 -6.34 -14.16 -8.07
CA TRP A 217 -7.38 -14.96 -7.43
C TRP A 217 -7.48 -14.71 -5.92
N ILE A 218 -6.35 -14.55 -5.22
CA ILE A 218 -6.32 -14.20 -3.79
C ILE A 218 -7.04 -12.89 -3.56
N VAL A 219 -6.74 -11.85 -4.35
CA VAL A 219 -7.37 -10.52 -4.22
C VAL A 219 -8.88 -10.61 -4.49
N LEU A 220 -9.31 -11.30 -5.54
CA LEU A 220 -10.74 -11.46 -5.84
C LEU A 220 -11.48 -12.22 -4.74
N ILE A 221 -10.94 -13.36 -4.31
CA ILE A 221 -11.57 -14.20 -3.28
C ILE A 221 -11.64 -13.45 -1.94
N ALA A 222 -10.58 -12.71 -1.60
CA ALA A 222 -10.56 -11.92 -0.37
C ALA A 222 -11.49 -10.69 -0.41
N THR A 223 -11.96 -10.26 -1.58
CA THR A 223 -12.95 -9.18 -1.69
C THR A 223 -14.38 -9.65 -1.39
N ILE A 224 -14.69 -10.93 -1.69
CA ILE A 224 -16.04 -11.47 -1.61
C ILE A 224 -16.66 -11.34 -0.21
N PRO A 225 -16.01 -11.79 0.91
CA PRO A 225 -16.63 -11.73 2.23
C PRO A 225 -17.03 -10.30 2.65
N ALA A 226 -16.13 -9.34 2.42
CA ALA A 226 -16.40 -7.94 2.75
C ALA A 226 -17.53 -7.35 1.89
N GLY A 227 -17.57 -7.70 0.60
CA GLY A 227 -18.65 -7.29 -0.29
C GLY A 227 -20.01 -7.87 0.12
N VAL A 228 -20.06 -9.16 0.44
CA VAL A 228 -21.30 -9.82 0.88
C VAL A 228 -21.79 -9.26 2.21
N VAL A 229 -20.90 -9.09 3.19
CA VAL A 229 -21.28 -8.54 4.50
C VAL A 229 -21.68 -7.07 4.37
N GLY A 230 -20.98 -6.27 3.54
CA GLY A 230 -21.34 -4.88 3.27
C GLY A 230 -22.76 -4.77 2.70
N LEU A 231 -23.04 -5.50 1.62
CA LEU A 231 -24.39 -5.48 0.99
C LEU A 231 -25.50 -6.01 1.92
N ALA A 232 -25.19 -6.98 2.79
CA ALA A 232 -26.22 -7.60 3.63
C ALA A 232 -26.47 -6.83 4.95
N LEU A 233 -25.47 -6.12 5.48
CA LEU A 233 -25.50 -5.55 6.82
C LEU A 233 -25.19 -4.05 6.86
N GLU A 234 -25.12 -3.35 5.71
CA GLU A 234 -24.79 -1.92 5.64
C GLU A 234 -25.69 -1.10 6.58
N ASP A 235 -27.01 -1.25 6.44
CA ASP A 235 -27.98 -0.51 7.27
C ASP A 235 -27.83 -0.79 8.77
N THR A 236 -27.54 -2.06 9.12
CA THR A 236 -27.32 -2.46 10.52
C THR A 236 -26.04 -1.88 11.08
N ILE A 237 -24.97 -1.88 10.28
CA ILE A 237 -23.67 -1.37 10.68
C ILE A 237 -23.74 0.14 10.87
N THR A 238 -24.31 0.87 9.94
CA THR A 238 -24.45 2.33 10.00
C THR A 238 -25.37 2.78 11.13
N ALA A 239 -26.46 2.04 11.41
CA ALA A 239 -27.39 2.36 12.49
C ALA A 239 -26.84 2.11 13.91
N HIS A 240 -25.83 1.22 14.07
CA HIS A 240 -25.42 0.78 15.41
C HIS A 240 -23.93 0.98 15.70
N LEU A 241 -23.12 1.25 14.68
CA LEU A 241 -21.66 1.44 14.81
C LEU A 241 -21.23 2.79 14.26
N GLY A 242 -20.26 3.40 14.93
CA GLY A 242 -19.69 4.68 14.48
C GLY A 242 -19.64 5.73 15.59
N GLU A 243 -20.23 5.44 16.75
CA GLU A 243 -20.15 6.32 17.90
C GLU A 243 -18.72 6.55 18.35
N PRO A 244 -18.32 7.77 18.79
CA PRO A 244 -16.96 8.09 19.18
C PRO A 244 -16.36 7.13 20.22
N TRP A 245 -17.15 6.69 21.22
CA TRP A 245 -16.68 5.74 22.23
C TRP A 245 -16.42 4.34 21.65
N GLN A 246 -17.22 3.90 20.68
CA GLN A 246 -17.02 2.62 19.97
C GLN A 246 -15.75 2.65 19.14
N ILE A 247 -15.52 3.76 18.42
CA ILE A 247 -14.31 4.00 17.63
C ILE A 247 -13.08 3.92 18.54
N ALA A 248 -13.11 4.55 19.73
CA ALA A 248 -12.00 4.51 20.67
C ALA A 248 -11.67 3.07 21.11
N ILE A 249 -12.68 2.26 21.43
CA ILE A 249 -12.50 0.86 21.80
C ILE A 249 -11.91 0.07 20.62
N LEU A 250 -12.47 0.21 19.43
CA LEU A 250 -12.02 -0.53 18.25
C LEU A 250 -10.59 -0.11 17.82
N LEU A 251 -10.25 1.16 17.92
CA LEU A 251 -8.87 1.61 17.73
C LEU A 251 -7.91 0.90 18.67
N ALA A 252 -8.24 0.83 19.97
CA ALA A 252 -7.36 0.20 20.96
C ALA A 252 -7.26 -1.31 20.78
N VAL A 253 -8.38 -2.01 20.58
CA VAL A 253 -8.42 -3.47 20.41
C VAL A 253 -7.60 -3.89 19.18
N PHE A 254 -7.82 -3.25 18.04
CA PHE A 254 -7.13 -3.58 16.79
C PHE A 254 -5.69 -3.03 16.72
N ALA A 255 -5.33 -2.05 17.56
CA ALA A 255 -3.94 -1.71 17.81
C ALA A 255 -3.21 -2.84 18.52
N GLY A 256 -3.83 -3.44 19.54
CA GLY A 256 -3.30 -4.61 20.26
C GLY A 256 -3.12 -5.81 19.34
N LEU A 257 -4.10 -6.08 18.45
CA LEU A 257 -3.99 -7.15 17.45
C LEU A 257 -2.80 -6.92 16.51
N LEU A 258 -2.69 -5.72 15.93
CA LEU A 258 -1.60 -5.37 15.02
C LEU A 258 -0.23 -5.53 15.71
N TRP A 259 -0.10 -5.04 16.94
CA TRP A 259 1.12 -5.19 17.73
C TRP A 259 1.49 -6.66 17.98
N LEU A 260 0.51 -7.50 18.30
CA LEU A 260 0.72 -8.92 18.57
C LEU A 260 1.24 -9.67 17.34
N VAL A 261 0.60 -9.45 16.18
CA VAL A 261 0.94 -10.18 14.95
C VAL A 261 2.21 -9.65 14.29
N ASP A 262 2.53 -8.34 14.45
CA ASP A 262 3.74 -7.76 13.86
C ASP A 262 5.05 -8.25 14.50
N ARG A 263 4.99 -8.81 15.70
CA ARG A 263 6.13 -9.43 16.38
C ARG A 263 6.55 -10.77 15.79
N ARG A 264 5.69 -11.40 14.98
CA ARG A 264 5.99 -12.69 14.40
C ARG A 264 7.01 -12.56 13.27
N PRO A 265 8.07 -13.40 13.24
CA PRO A 265 8.99 -13.45 12.11
C PRO A 265 8.21 -13.88 10.87
N ALA A 266 8.46 -13.18 9.76
CA ALA A 266 7.72 -13.38 8.53
C ALA A 266 8.57 -13.01 7.33
N THR A 267 8.52 -13.87 6.30
CA THR A 267 9.34 -13.78 5.09
C THR A 267 8.58 -14.12 3.82
N ARG A 268 7.26 -14.47 3.94
CA ARG A 268 6.44 -14.87 2.79
C ARG A 268 6.01 -13.65 1.98
N GLU A 269 5.88 -13.84 0.68
CA GLU A 269 5.29 -12.89 -0.24
C GLU A 269 3.77 -13.15 -0.42
N ALA A 270 3.04 -12.14 -0.93
CA ALA A 270 1.58 -12.22 -1.03
C ALA A 270 1.08 -13.37 -1.94
N HIS A 271 1.80 -13.67 -3.02
CA HIS A 271 1.46 -14.76 -3.94
C HIS A 271 1.68 -16.18 -3.36
N GLU A 272 2.40 -16.28 -2.24
CA GLU A 272 2.62 -17.54 -1.53
C GLU A 272 1.45 -17.93 -0.61
N LEU A 273 0.48 -17.04 -0.43
CA LEU A 273 -0.76 -17.39 0.27
C LEU A 273 -1.52 -18.48 -0.50
N SER A 274 -2.13 -19.38 0.24
CA SER A 274 -3.15 -20.27 -0.32
C SER A 274 -4.46 -19.50 -0.54
N LEU A 275 -5.35 -20.01 -1.39
CA LEU A 275 -6.68 -19.41 -1.60
C LEU A 275 -7.52 -19.41 -0.32
N LYS A 276 -7.34 -20.41 0.58
CA LYS A 276 -7.99 -20.44 1.89
C LYS A 276 -7.50 -19.33 2.81
N GLU A 277 -6.19 -19.05 2.83
CA GLU A 277 -5.62 -17.92 3.57
C GLU A 277 -6.11 -16.59 2.98
N GLY A 278 -6.21 -16.49 1.64
CA GLY A 278 -6.82 -15.34 0.96
C GLY A 278 -8.27 -15.11 1.40
N LEU A 279 -9.07 -16.17 1.45
CA LEU A 279 -10.45 -16.09 1.96
C LEU A 279 -10.50 -15.66 3.44
N ALA A 280 -9.59 -16.15 4.28
CA ALA A 280 -9.49 -15.73 5.67
C ALA A 280 -9.11 -14.24 5.82
N VAL A 281 -8.22 -13.72 4.94
CA VAL A 281 -7.96 -12.27 4.84
C VAL A 281 -9.23 -11.52 4.47
N GLY A 282 -10.06 -12.07 3.60
CA GLY A 282 -11.36 -11.50 3.21
C GLY A 282 -12.36 -11.42 4.36
N PHE A 283 -12.47 -12.47 5.18
CA PHE A 283 -13.29 -12.42 6.40
C PHE A 283 -12.75 -11.42 7.42
N ALA A 284 -11.43 -11.32 7.56
CA ALA A 284 -10.83 -10.27 8.37
C ALA A 284 -11.17 -8.88 7.82
N GLN A 285 -11.15 -8.70 6.48
CA GLN A 285 -11.53 -7.44 5.84
C GLN A 285 -12.98 -7.05 6.13
N ALA A 286 -13.90 -8.00 6.23
CA ALA A 286 -15.30 -7.71 6.57
C ALA A 286 -15.46 -7.02 7.94
N LEU A 287 -14.56 -7.28 8.90
CA LEU A 287 -14.57 -6.57 10.19
C LEU A 287 -14.29 -5.07 10.04
N ALA A 288 -13.64 -4.66 8.95
CA ALA A 288 -13.30 -3.26 8.70
C ALA A 288 -14.50 -2.39 8.33
N LEU A 289 -15.67 -2.96 8.10
CA LEU A 289 -16.92 -2.21 7.94
C LEU A 289 -17.29 -1.44 9.22
N ALA A 290 -16.83 -1.92 10.40
CA ALA A 290 -17.00 -1.19 11.64
C ALA A 290 -15.96 -0.03 11.75
N PRO A 291 -16.41 1.25 11.90
CA PRO A 291 -15.53 2.39 12.08
C PRO A 291 -14.59 2.20 13.28
N GLY A 292 -13.29 2.45 13.11
CA GLY A 292 -12.29 2.22 14.15
C GLY A 292 -11.43 0.96 13.95
N VAL A 293 -11.93 -0.08 13.24
CA VAL A 293 -11.15 -1.31 12.95
C VAL A 293 -9.96 -1.03 12.05
N SER A 294 -10.13 -0.25 10.99
CA SER A 294 -9.17 -0.01 9.91
C SER A 294 -9.06 -1.17 8.92
N ARG A 295 -9.48 -0.95 7.67
CA ARG A 295 -9.34 -1.94 6.61
C ARG A 295 -7.86 -2.30 6.36
N SER A 296 -7.01 -1.31 6.19
CA SER A 296 -5.56 -1.53 6.05
C SER A 296 -4.98 -2.20 7.29
N GLY A 297 -5.38 -1.79 8.49
CA GLY A 297 -4.91 -2.38 9.75
C GLY A 297 -5.26 -3.86 9.87
N ILE A 298 -6.50 -4.25 9.59
CA ILE A 298 -6.94 -5.64 9.75
C ILE A 298 -6.40 -6.55 8.64
N THR A 299 -6.35 -6.09 7.39
CA THR A 299 -5.81 -6.87 6.27
C THR A 299 -4.28 -7.05 6.38
N ILE A 300 -3.56 -6.01 6.83
CA ILE A 300 -2.15 -6.13 7.20
C ILE A 300 -1.98 -7.12 8.35
N SER A 301 -2.80 -7.02 9.39
CA SER A 301 -2.74 -7.94 10.54
C SER A 301 -2.98 -9.39 10.13
N ALA A 302 -3.97 -9.64 9.27
CA ALA A 302 -4.23 -10.98 8.73
C ALA A 302 -3.06 -11.48 7.87
N GLY A 303 -2.50 -10.65 6.99
CA GLY A 303 -1.30 -10.97 6.22
C GLY A 303 -0.11 -11.33 7.14
N ARG A 304 0.14 -10.54 8.18
CA ARG A 304 1.18 -10.81 9.19
C ARG A 304 0.90 -12.10 9.97
N LEU A 305 -0.35 -12.42 10.28
CA LEU A 305 -0.73 -13.67 10.91
C LEU A 305 -0.32 -14.87 10.04
N PHE A 306 -0.48 -14.77 8.72
CA PHE A 306 -0.05 -15.76 7.74
C PHE A 306 1.42 -15.62 7.31
N ARG A 307 2.23 -14.89 8.08
CA ARG A 307 3.67 -14.72 7.91
C ARG A 307 4.11 -13.98 6.64
N LEU A 308 3.27 -13.12 6.09
CA LEU A 308 3.72 -12.17 5.08
C LEU A 308 4.74 -11.21 5.69
N ASP A 309 5.76 -10.84 4.93
CA ASP A 309 6.61 -9.73 5.35
C ASP A 309 5.81 -8.41 5.40
N ARG A 310 6.38 -7.35 5.96
CA ARG A 310 5.65 -6.09 6.17
C ARG A 310 5.32 -5.39 4.87
N ASP A 311 6.25 -5.37 3.90
CA ASP A 311 6.04 -4.76 2.58
C ASP A 311 4.99 -5.55 1.80
N ALA A 312 5.04 -6.89 1.81
CA ALA A 312 4.06 -7.76 1.16
C ALA A 312 2.66 -7.61 1.77
N ALA A 313 2.54 -7.53 3.10
CA ALA A 313 1.28 -7.34 3.78
C ALA A 313 0.65 -5.97 3.45
N ALA A 314 1.45 -4.89 3.41
CA ALA A 314 0.99 -3.57 3.01
C ALA A 314 0.54 -3.53 1.54
N ARG A 315 1.33 -4.11 0.62
CA ARG A 315 0.98 -4.19 -0.81
C ARG A 315 -0.30 -4.98 -1.04
N LEU A 316 -0.44 -6.14 -0.41
CA LEU A 316 -1.69 -6.93 -0.49
C LEU A 316 -2.88 -6.11 -0.03
N SER A 317 -2.76 -5.41 1.11
CA SER A 317 -3.80 -4.53 1.63
C SER A 317 -4.20 -3.44 0.62
N PHE A 318 -3.23 -2.83 -0.06
CA PHE A 318 -3.49 -1.82 -1.09
C PHE A 318 -4.15 -2.41 -2.34
N LEU A 319 -3.72 -3.57 -2.80
CA LEU A 319 -4.34 -4.23 -3.94
C LEU A 319 -5.79 -4.64 -3.65
N LEU A 320 -6.10 -5.06 -2.42
CA LEU A 320 -7.46 -5.38 -1.96
C LEU A 320 -8.38 -4.15 -1.94
N LEU A 321 -7.84 -2.93 -1.74
CA LEU A 321 -8.62 -1.70 -1.80
C LEU A 321 -9.31 -1.52 -3.15
N VAL A 322 -8.60 -1.80 -4.24
CA VAL A 322 -9.07 -1.47 -5.59
C VAL A 322 -10.41 -2.15 -5.93
N PRO A 323 -10.55 -3.49 -5.85
CA PRO A 323 -11.83 -4.13 -6.17
C PRO A 323 -12.92 -3.81 -5.13
N THR A 324 -12.57 -3.64 -3.86
CA THR A 324 -13.53 -3.33 -2.80
C THR A 324 -14.13 -1.93 -2.98
N VAL A 325 -13.28 -0.91 -3.17
CA VAL A 325 -13.73 0.47 -3.37
C VAL A 325 -14.39 0.64 -4.73
N LEU A 326 -13.90 -0.04 -5.78
CA LEU A 326 -14.56 -0.01 -7.10
C LEU A 326 -16.00 -0.49 -7.00
N GLY A 327 -16.25 -1.57 -6.25
CA GLY A 327 -17.60 -2.06 -6.00
C GLY A 327 -18.49 -1.02 -5.32
N ALA A 328 -18.00 -0.38 -4.26
CA ALA A 328 -18.73 0.66 -3.55
C ALA A 328 -18.99 1.90 -4.42
N VAL A 329 -17.98 2.36 -5.17
CA VAL A 329 -18.10 3.51 -6.09
C VAL A 329 -19.11 3.24 -7.21
N LEU A 330 -19.11 2.03 -7.77
CA LEU A 330 -20.08 1.66 -8.81
C LEU A 330 -21.52 1.59 -8.25
N LEU A 331 -21.68 1.02 -7.07
CA LEU A 331 -22.99 0.88 -6.43
C LEU A 331 -23.54 2.24 -6.02
N LYS A 332 -22.86 2.98 -5.15
CA LYS A 332 -23.29 4.29 -4.65
C LYS A 332 -23.29 5.36 -5.74
N GLY A 333 -22.30 5.34 -6.64
CA GLY A 333 -22.28 6.26 -7.78
C GLY A 333 -23.50 6.09 -8.68
N LEU A 334 -23.98 4.84 -8.89
CA LEU A 334 -25.20 4.60 -9.63
C LEU A 334 -26.44 5.02 -8.84
N GLN A 335 -26.52 4.65 -7.56
CA GLN A 335 -27.69 4.92 -6.72
C GLN A 335 -27.86 6.42 -6.43
N ASP A 336 -26.79 7.10 -5.99
CA ASP A 336 -26.92 8.44 -5.41
C ASP A 336 -26.61 9.54 -6.43
N VAL A 337 -25.64 9.31 -7.35
CA VAL A 337 -25.22 10.32 -8.33
C VAL A 337 -26.05 10.26 -9.62
N VAL A 338 -26.39 9.04 -10.10
CA VAL A 338 -27.11 8.86 -11.37
C VAL A 338 -28.63 8.80 -11.16
N LEU A 339 -29.10 8.07 -10.14
CA LEU A 339 -30.50 7.84 -9.86
C LEU A 339 -31.04 8.67 -8.69
N GLY A 340 -30.21 9.23 -7.84
CA GLY A 340 -30.56 10.03 -6.67
C GLY A 340 -30.50 11.54 -6.93
N ASP A 341 -30.89 12.30 -5.92
CA ASP A 341 -30.93 13.76 -5.93
C ASP A 341 -29.97 14.34 -4.90
N LEU A 342 -28.71 14.53 -5.30
CA LEU A 342 -27.72 15.22 -4.45
C LEU A 342 -28.00 16.75 -4.40
N PRO A 343 -27.71 17.43 -3.27
CA PRO A 343 -27.93 18.87 -3.12
C PRO A 343 -27.26 19.68 -4.23
N ALA A 344 -27.89 20.78 -4.66
CA ALA A 344 -27.29 21.64 -5.66
C ALA A 344 -25.89 22.13 -5.22
N GLY A 345 -24.90 22.07 -6.13
CA GLY A 345 -23.52 22.49 -5.83
C GLY A 345 -22.59 21.40 -5.29
N TRP A 346 -23.07 20.16 -5.06
CA TRP A 346 -22.27 19.04 -4.53
C TRP A 346 -20.94 18.77 -5.28
N LYS A 347 -20.87 19.10 -6.57
CA LYS A 347 -19.70 18.79 -7.43
C LYS A 347 -18.39 19.45 -6.96
N GLY A 348 -18.49 20.65 -6.38
CA GLY A 348 -17.31 21.38 -5.86
C GLY A 348 -16.64 20.65 -4.72
N PRO A 349 -17.31 20.45 -3.57
CA PRO A 349 -16.76 19.70 -2.44
C PRO A 349 -16.28 18.30 -2.81
N PHE A 350 -16.99 17.57 -3.66
CA PHE A 350 -16.59 16.25 -4.12
C PHE A 350 -15.29 16.29 -4.92
N LEU A 351 -15.16 17.22 -5.85
CA LEU A 351 -13.93 17.38 -6.62
C LEU A 351 -12.74 17.74 -5.72
N VAL A 352 -12.91 18.68 -4.81
CA VAL A 352 -11.90 19.09 -3.83
C VAL A 352 -11.48 17.90 -2.95
N GLY A 353 -12.46 17.18 -2.40
CA GLY A 353 -12.23 16.00 -1.57
C GLY A 353 -11.47 14.90 -2.32
N VAL A 354 -11.91 14.53 -3.53
CA VAL A 354 -11.26 13.51 -4.37
C VAL A 354 -9.81 13.87 -4.70
N LEU A 355 -9.57 15.12 -5.12
CA LEU A 355 -8.21 15.57 -5.50
C LEU A 355 -7.26 15.58 -4.29
N SER A 356 -7.73 16.06 -3.14
CA SER A 356 -6.92 16.09 -1.91
C SER A 356 -6.66 14.67 -1.39
N ALA A 357 -7.65 13.77 -1.40
CA ALA A 357 -7.49 12.37 -1.03
C ALA A 357 -6.54 11.63 -1.99
N TRP A 358 -6.63 11.90 -3.29
CA TRP A 358 -5.72 11.33 -4.28
C TRP A 358 -4.28 11.78 -4.03
N GLY A 359 -4.04 13.10 -3.92
CA GLY A 359 -2.71 13.66 -3.69
C GLY A 359 -2.07 13.16 -2.40
N THR A 360 -2.81 13.19 -1.28
CA THR A 360 -2.32 12.72 0.01
C THR A 360 -2.14 11.20 0.03
N GLY A 361 -3.03 10.46 -0.64
CA GLY A 361 -2.92 9.01 -0.78
C GLY A 361 -1.63 8.59 -1.48
N LEU A 362 -1.21 9.28 -2.56
CA LEU A 362 0.07 9.02 -3.22
C LEU A 362 1.26 9.20 -2.26
N LEU A 363 1.25 10.24 -1.43
CA LEU A 363 2.29 10.46 -0.42
C LEU A 363 2.28 9.38 0.65
N ALA A 364 1.10 8.96 1.10
CA ALA A 364 0.94 7.93 2.12
C ALA A 364 1.47 6.56 1.64
N ILE A 365 1.22 6.16 0.38
CA ILE A 365 1.76 4.92 -0.22
C ILE A 365 3.28 4.94 -0.19
N GLU A 366 3.87 5.97 -0.77
CA GLU A 366 5.33 6.08 -0.90
C GLU A 366 6.01 6.05 0.47
N TRP A 367 5.46 6.83 1.42
CA TRP A 367 5.96 6.90 2.77
C TRP A 367 5.82 5.56 3.52
N LEU A 368 4.62 4.94 3.50
CA LEU A 368 4.39 3.70 4.23
C LEU A 368 5.28 2.58 3.73
N LEU A 369 5.34 2.36 2.41
CA LEU A 369 6.18 1.31 1.83
C LEU A 369 7.67 1.54 2.11
N GLY A 370 8.13 2.80 2.12
CA GLY A 370 9.48 3.14 2.55
C GLY A 370 9.72 2.83 4.02
N TYR A 371 8.75 3.17 4.88
CA TYR A 371 8.83 3.00 6.32
C TYR A 371 8.85 1.53 6.75
N VAL A 372 7.91 0.71 6.27
CA VAL A 372 7.75 -0.68 6.74
C VAL A 372 8.87 -1.62 6.31
N ARG A 373 9.69 -1.23 5.33
CA ARG A 373 10.89 -1.97 4.94
C ARG A 373 11.98 -1.95 6.00
N GLN A 374 12.00 -0.93 6.85
CA GLN A 374 13.03 -0.71 7.86
C GLN A 374 12.48 -0.71 9.29
N HIS A 375 11.18 -0.51 9.47
CA HIS A 375 10.54 -0.33 10.76
C HIS A 375 9.36 -1.28 10.95
N THR A 376 8.96 -1.43 12.21
CA THR A 376 7.74 -2.17 12.61
C THR A 376 6.50 -1.28 12.48
N TYR A 377 5.32 -1.91 12.57
CA TYR A 377 4.05 -1.16 12.65
C TYR A 377 3.84 -0.48 14.03
N GLY A 378 4.82 -0.51 14.93
CA GLY A 378 4.73 0.05 16.28
C GLY A 378 4.31 1.51 16.35
N LEU A 379 4.75 2.35 15.39
CA LEU A 379 4.32 3.75 15.29
C LEU A 379 2.80 3.89 15.21
N PHE A 380 2.18 3.08 14.35
CA PHE A 380 0.73 3.10 14.12
C PHE A 380 -0.04 2.53 15.32
N VAL A 381 0.53 1.55 16.01
CA VAL A 381 -0.02 1.02 17.27
C VAL A 381 -0.07 2.12 18.32
N VAL A 382 1.04 2.83 18.54
CA VAL A 382 1.10 3.94 19.50
C VAL A 382 0.12 5.03 19.11
N TYR A 383 0.09 5.43 17.83
CA TYR A 383 -0.86 6.43 17.34
C TYR A 383 -2.31 6.07 17.68
N ARG A 384 -2.75 4.83 17.38
CA ARG A 384 -4.12 4.36 17.64
C ARG A 384 -4.46 4.38 19.13
N LEU A 385 -3.52 3.95 19.99
CA LEU A 385 -3.71 3.96 21.44
C LEU A 385 -3.80 5.40 21.98
N VAL A 386 -2.96 6.31 21.49
CA VAL A 386 -3.00 7.73 21.87
C VAL A 386 -4.31 8.38 21.40
N ALA A 387 -4.73 8.12 20.16
CA ALA A 387 -6.00 8.62 19.63
C ALA A 387 -7.18 8.12 20.49
N ALA A 388 -7.23 6.81 20.77
CA ALA A 388 -8.25 6.23 21.63
C ALA A 388 -8.26 6.86 23.03
N ALA A 389 -7.09 7.07 23.64
CA ALA A 389 -6.98 7.70 24.94
C ALA A 389 -7.47 9.17 24.94
N ILE A 390 -7.16 9.91 23.87
CA ILE A 390 -7.64 11.30 23.71
C ILE A 390 -9.17 11.32 23.61
N ILE A 391 -9.77 10.46 22.79
CA ILE A 391 -11.23 10.38 22.64
C ILE A 391 -11.88 10.09 24.00
N VAL A 392 -11.40 9.06 24.70
CA VAL A 392 -11.92 8.71 26.03
C VAL A 392 -11.78 9.87 27.00
N LEU A 393 -10.64 10.57 27.01
CA LEU A 393 -10.41 11.71 27.86
C LEU A 393 -11.41 12.85 27.58
N LEU A 394 -11.66 13.16 26.30
CA LEU A 394 -12.62 14.20 25.91
C LEU A 394 -14.04 13.86 26.36
N ILE A 395 -14.42 12.59 26.25
CA ILE A 395 -15.73 12.10 26.70
C ILE A 395 -15.85 12.16 28.22
N VAL A 396 -14.87 11.62 28.94
CA VAL A 396 -14.90 11.58 30.43
C VAL A 396 -14.86 12.94 31.06
N THR A 397 -14.15 13.90 30.45
CA THR A 397 -14.12 15.29 30.93
C THR A 397 -15.37 16.10 30.57
N GLY A 398 -16.28 15.54 29.79
CA GLY A 398 -17.47 16.22 29.28
C GLY A 398 -17.17 17.29 28.22
N ALA A 399 -15.95 17.34 27.70
CA ALA A 399 -15.56 18.28 26.64
C ALA A 399 -16.24 17.93 25.29
N ARG A 400 -16.60 16.67 25.10
CA ARG A 400 -17.33 16.14 23.92
C ARG A 400 -18.32 15.06 24.35
N ALA A 401 -19.43 14.93 23.62
CA ALA A 401 -20.42 13.89 23.84
C ALA A 401 -19.84 12.50 23.49
N ALA A 402 -20.30 11.46 24.16
CA ALA A 402 -19.93 10.09 23.86
C ALA A 402 -20.60 9.56 22.58
N THR A 403 -21.74 10.15 22.21
CA THR A 403 -22.60 9.82 21.08
C THR A 403 -22.88 11.09 20.28
N PHE A 404 -23.32 10.93 19.07
CA PHE A 404 -23.79 12.03 18.20
C PHE A 404 -25.18 12.49 18.59
#